data_eda2a8ce45fd97cb0d06d41d6a186d08
#
_entry.id   eda2a8ce45fd97cb0d06d41d6a186d08
#
_cell.length_a   1.000
_cell.length_b   1.000
_cell.length_c   1.000
_cell.angle_alpha   90.00
_cell.angle_beta   90.00
_cell.angle_gamma   90.00
#
_symmetry.space_group_name_H-M   'P 1'
#
loop_
_entity.id
_entity.type
_entity.pdbx_description
1 polymer ?
#
loop_
_entity_poly.entity_id
_entity_poly.type
_entity_poly.pdbx_seq_one_letter_code
_entity_poly.pdbx_strand_id
1 'polypeptide(L)'
;MGKFIRLKKGFSINLVGKASAKVVETDQPETFVIKPTDFFGIYMPKTVVNVGDQVKAGSPLFHDKRHEQIVFTAPVSGEVVEVKRGEKRKLLEIKILADKKVEHLGFKKYSVCDINNASATEI
;
A
#
# COMPACT_ATOMS: atom_id res chain seq x y z
N MET A 1 38.08 4.67 -20.33
CA MET A 1 36.96 4.09 -21.13
C MET A 1 36.28 3.00 -20.31
N GLY A 2 35.01 3.15 -19.96
CA GLY A 2 34.24 2.11 -19.28
C GLY A 2 33.90 0.97 -20.24
N LYS A 3 34.07 -0.26 -19.78
CA LYS A 3 33.72 -1.44 -20.57
C LYS A 3 32.22 -1.70 -20.46
N PHE A 4 31.49 -1.58 -21.57
CA PHE A 4 30.05 -1.85 -21.59
C PHE A 4 29.83 -3.36 -21.80
N ILE A 5 29.16 -4.02 -20.85
CA ILE A 5 28.81 -5.44 -20.94
C ILE A 5 27.29 -5.55 -21.11
N ARG A 6 26.85 -6.09 -22.24
CA ARG A 6 25.43 -6.36 -22.51
C ARG A 6 25.12 -7.82 -22.20
N LEU A 7 24.29 -8.05 -21.20
CA LEU A 7 23.81 -9.39 -20.85
C LEU A 7 22.60 -9.75 -21.73
N LYS A 8 22.65 -10.91 -22.37
CA LYS A 8 21.57 -11.43 -23.24
C LYS A 8 20.59 -12.33 -22.49
N LYS A 9 21.00 -12.89 -21.36
CA LYS A 9 20.18 -13.77 -20.50
C LYS A 9 20.34 -13.34 -19.04
N GLY A 10 19.28 -13.53 -18.27
CA GLY A 10 19.35 -13.39 -16.82
C GLY A 10 20.14 -14.53 -16.17
N PHE A 11 20.49 -14.35 -14.91
CA PHE A 11 21.12 -15.37 -14.08
C PHE A 11 20.08 -15.95 -13.14
N SER A 12 20.09 -17.26 -12.99
CA SER A 12 19.35 -17.96 -11.95
C SER A 12 20.28 -18.26 -10.79
N ILE A 13 19.87 -17.89 -9.59
CA ILE A 13 20.60 -18.24 -8.36
C ILE A 13 19.98 -19.53 -7.84
N ASN A 14 20.75 -20.60 -7.85
CA ASN A 14 20.32 -21.88 -7.29
C ASN A 14 20.43 -21.84 -5.78
N LEU A 15 19.30 -21.65 -5.10
CA LEU A 15 19.23 -21.74 -3.64
C LEU A 15 18.99 -23.19 -3.23
N VAL A 16 19.66 -23.61 -2.15
CA VAL A 16 19.44 -24.92 -1.55
C VAL A 16 18.13 -24.88 -0.77
N GLY A 17 17.23 -25.79 -1.10
CA GLY A 17 15.93 -25.90 -0.49
C GLY A 17 14.82 -25.29 -1.32
N LYS A 18 13.58 -25.58 -0.94
CA LYS A 18 12.35 -25.13 -1.57
C LYS A 18 11.36 -24.75 -0.48
N ALA A 19 10.68 -23.61 -0.67
CA ALA A 19 9.59 -23.24 0.21
C ALA A 19 8.49 -24.32 0.18
N SER A 20 7.92 -24.61 1.36
CA SER A 20 6.74 -25.48 1.45
C SER A 20 5.57 -24.82 0.71
N ALA A 21 4.91 -25.57 -0.18
CA ALA A 21 3.70 -25.11 -0.88
C ALA A 21 2.43 -25.26 0.03
N LYS A 22 2.58 -25.02 1.32
CA LYS A 22 1.50 -25.13 2.30
C LYS A 22 1.09 -23.74 2.77
N VAL A 23 -0.21 -23.45 2.65
CA VAL A 23 -0.80 -22.24 3.24
C VAL A 23 -0.94 -22.47 4.74
N VAL A 24 -0.42 -21.58 5.55
CA VAL A 24 -0.53 -21.61 7.01
C VAL A 24 -1.39 -20.44 7.43
N GLU A 25 -2.46 -20.71 8.16
CA GLU A 25 -3.26 -19.68 8.82
C GLU A 25 -2.52 -19.22 10.08
N THR A 26 -2.43 -17.91 10.23
CA THR A 26 -1.83 -17.26 11.40
C THR A 26 -2.82 -16.29 12.01
N ASP A 27 -2.67 -16.01 13.30
CA ASP A 27 -3.45 -14.98 13.97
C ASP A 27 -3.24 -13.63 13.28
N GLN A 28 -4.32 -12.86 13.16
CA GLN A 28 -4.24 -11.53 12.57
C GLN A 28 -3.53 -10.57 13.53
N PRO A 29 -2.60 -9.75 13.03
CA PRO A 29 -1.95 -8.75 13.85
C PRO A 29 -2.95 -7.66 14.27
N GLU A 30 -2.79 -7.15 15.48
CA GLU A 30 -3.63 -6.06 15.98
C GLU A 30 -3.25 -4.71 15.33
N THR A 31 -2.02 -4.59 14.87
CA THR A 31 -1.49 -3.32 14.34
C THR A 31 -0.91 -3.51 12.95
N PHE A 32 -1.29 -2.61 12.05
CA PHE A 32 -0.80 -2.56 10.68
C PHE A 32 0.01 -1.28 10.45
N VAL A 33 1.13 -1.41 9.75
CA VAL A 33 2.02 -0.29 9.43
C VAL A 33 2.17 -0.16 7.93
N ILE A 34 1.97 1.06 7.44
CA ILE A 34 2.22 1.40 6.03
C ILE A 34 3.38 2.37 5.98
N LYS A 35 4.36 2.05 5.15
CA LYS A 35 5.57 2.86 4.93
C LYS A 35 5.55 3.40 3.51
N PRO A 36 5.48 4.73 3.32
CA PRO A 36 5.57 5.33 1.98
C PRO A 36 6.85 4.97 1.23
N THR A 37 7.93 4.62 1.97
CA THR A 37 9.21 4.21 1.41
C THR A 37 9.18 2.86 0.70
N ASP A 38 8.19 2.02 0.99
CA ASP A 38 8.05 0.70 0.37
C ASP A 38 7.41 0.78 -1.03
N PHE A 39 6.87 1.96 -1.38
CA PHE A 39 6.26 2.20 -2.67
C PHE A 39 7.23 2.90 -3.61
N PHE A 40 7.54 2.24 -4.71
CA PHE A 40 8.42 2.81 -5.73
C PHE A 40 7.80 4.04 -6.39
N GLY A 41 8.61 5.08 -6.58
CA GLY A 41 8.19 6.30 -7.28
C GLY A 41 7.56 7.38 -6.40
N ILE A 42 7.37 7.14 -5.08
CA ILE A 42 6.91 8.18 -4.15
C ILE A 42 8.09 8.96 -3.61
N TYR A 43 8.14 10.24 -3.91
CA TYR A 43 9.22 11.12 -3.48
C TYR A 43 8.82 12.08 -2.36
N MET A 44 7.60 12.62 -2.41
CA MET A 44 7.12 13.60 -1.45
C MET A 44 5.75 13.20 -0.87
N PRO A 45 5.71 12.16 -0.02
CA PRO A 45 4.46 11.70 0.56
C PRO A 45 3.87 12.77 1.49
N LYS A 46 2.56 13.03 1.31
CA LYS A 46 1.75 13.92 2.14
C LYS A 46 0.60 13.12 2.74
N THR A 47 0.48 13.13 4.07
CA THR A 47 -0.64 12.50 4.77
C THR A 47 -1.93 13.29 4.58
N VAL A 48 -3.03 12.57 4.48
CA VAL A 48 -4.40 13.12 4.56
C VAL A 48 -5.10 12.77 5.87
N VAL A 49 -4.44 11.98 6.72
CA VAL A 49 -4.95 11.55 8.03
C VAL A 49 -4.10 12.07 9.17
N ASN A 50 -4.69 12.17 10.35
CA ASN A 50 -4.05 12.56 11.61
C ASN A 50 -4.13 11.41 12.61
N VAL A 51 -3.33 11.50 13.66
CA VAL A 51 -3.44 10.57 14.80
C VAL A 51 -4.79 10.75 15.46
N GLY A 52 -5.48 9.65 15.74
CA GLY A 52 -6.84 9.61 16.30
C GLY A 52 -7.95 9.51 15.23
N ASP A 53 -7.63 9.63 13.94
CA ASP A 53 -8.64 9.50 12.89
C ASP A 53 -9.08 8.03 12.74
N GLN A 54 -10.39 7.83 12.59
CA GLN A 54 -10.95 6.53 12.24
C GLN A 54 -10.95 6.36 10.72
N VAL A 55 -10.40 5.24 10.26
CA VAL A 55 -10.30 4.91 8.83
C VAL A 55 -10.99 3.58 8.54
N LYS A 56 -11.53 3.45 7.34
CA LYS A 56 -12.05 2.18 6.80
C LYS A 56 -11.03 1.58 5.84
N ALA A 57 -11.05 0.27 5.66
CA ALA A 57 -10.26 -0.36 4.60
C ALA A 57 -10.63 0.26 3.25
N GLY A 58 -9.64 0.84 2.56
CA GLY A 58 -9.84 1.63 1.36
C GLY A 58 -9.85 3.15 1.55
N SER A 59 -9.90 3.66 2.79
CA SER A 59 -9.80 5.11 3.04
C SER A 59 -8.42 5.65 2.67
N PRO A 60 -8.30 6.85 2.06
CA PRO A 60 -7.02 7.43 1.69
C PRO A 60 -6.19 7.76 2.93
N LEU A 61 -4.91 7.40 2.93
CA LEU A 61 -3.95 7.69 4.00
C LEU A 61 -2.94 8.76 3.59
N PHE A 62 -2.41 8.66 2.40
CA PHE A 62 -1.44 9.61 1.86
C PHE A 62 -1.41 9.57 0.33
N HIS A 63 -0.81 10.58 -0.27
CA HIS A 63 -0.54 10.69 -1.71
C HIS A 63 0.85 11.29 -1.95
N ASP A 64 1.38 11.17 -3.16
CA ASP A 64 2.54 11.98 -3.56
C ASP A 64 2.07 13.38 -3.97
N LYS A 65 2.75 14.43 -3.51
CA LYS A 65 2.43 15.83 -3.86
C LYS A 65 2.47 16.12 -5.36
N ARG A 66 3.18 15.29 -6.13
CA ARG A 66 3.25 15.41 -7.58
C ARG A 66 2.03 14.84 -8.29
N HIS A 67 1.35 13.88 -7.63
CA HIS A 67 0.24 13.12 -8.18
C HIS A 67 -0.84 12.95 -7.12
N GLU A 68 -1.50 14.02 -6.76
CA GLU A 68 -2.51 14.05 -5.67
C GLU A 68 -3.71 13.15 -5.95
N GLN A 69 -3.96 12.80 -7.21
CA GLN A 69 -5.04 11.89 -7.64
C GLN A 69 -4.74 10.42 -7.29
N ILE A 70 -3.44 10.06 -7.14
CA ILE A 70 -3.05 8.69 -6.80
C ILE A 70 -2.91 8.60 -5.28
N VAL A 71 -3.92 8.03 -4.64
CA VAL A 71 -3.98 7.88 -3.20
C VAL A 71 -3.57 6.47 -2.77
N PHE A 72 -2.89 6.38 -1.65
CA PHE A 72 -2.53 5.12 -0.99
C PHE A 72 -3.47 4.92 0.19
N THR A 73 -4.14 3.78 0.20
CA THR A 73 -5.30 3.53 1.06
C THR A 73 -4.98 2.63 2.25
N ALA A 74 -5.84 2.68 3.27
CA ALA A 74 -5.76 1.83 4.44
C ALA A 74 -6.06 0.36 4.08
N PRO A 75 -5.23 -0.60 4.53
CA PRO A 75 -5.46 -2.03 4.30
C PRO A 75 -6.55 -2.60 5.23
N VAL A 76 -6.78 -1.95 6.35
CA VAL A 76 -7.74 -2.36 7.40
C VAL A 76 -8.52 -1.16 7.90
N SER A 77 -9.66 -1.41 8.53
CA SER A 77 -10.34 -0.39 9.32
C SER A 77 -9.76 -0.31 10.73
N GLY A 78 -9.79 0.87 11.30
CA GLY A 78 -9.32 1.09 12.65
C GLY A 78 -8.90 2.53 12.90
N GLU A 79 -8.24 2.75 14.02
CA GLU A 79 -7.75 4.06 14.43
C GLU A 79 -6.30 4.27 14.01
N VAL A 80 -5.98 5.43 13.48
CA VAL A 80 -4.61 5.86 13.21
C VAL A 80 -3.94 6.22 14.53
N VAL A 81 -3.11 5.33 15.07
CA VAL A 81 -2.48 5.52 16.39
C VAL A 81 -1.15 6.28 16.33
N GLU A 82 -0.48 6.25 15.18
CA GLU A 82 0.80 6.92 15.02
C GLU A 82 1.05 7.36 13.58
N VAL A 83 1.56 8.58 13.41
CA VAL A 83 2.11 9.09 12.15
C VAL A 83 3.56 9.50 12.39
N LYS A 84 4.48 8.58 12.12
CA LYS A 84 5.90 8.77 12.36
C LYS A 84 6.56 9.57 11.25
N ARG A 85 7.27 10.61 11.66
CA ARG A 85 8.04 11.48 10.75
C ARG A 85 9.51 11.44 11.12
N GLY A 86 10.36 11.41 10.11
CA GLY A 86 11.82 11.47 10.25
C GLY A 86 12.37 12.86 10.00
N GLU A 87 13.64 12.91 9.65
CA GLU A 87 14.33 14.15 9.31
C GLU A 87 13.58 14.93 8.22
N LYS A 88 13.64 16.26 8.31
CA LYS A 88 12.97 17.18 7.38
C LYS A 88 11.47 16.91 7.24
N ARG A 89 10.83 16.38 8.29
CA ARG A 89 9.41 16.01 8.33
C ARG A 89 9.00 14.95 7.30
N LYS A 90 9.94 14.14 6.81
CA LYS A 90 9.65 13.05 5.88
C LYS A 90 8.72 12.04 6.56
N LEU A 91 7.63 11.67 5.89
CA LEU A 91 6.71 10.64 6.36
C LEU A 91 7.41 9.27 6.28
N LEU A 92 7.54 8.60 7.41
CA LEU A 92 8.17 7.28 7.51
C LEU A 92 7.13 6.17 7.62
N GLU A 93 6.20 6.31 8.55
CA GLU A 93 5.24 5.25 8.88
C GLU A 93 3.89 5.85 9.26
N ILE A 94 2.82 5.15 8.88
CA ILE A 94 1.47 5.34 9.40
C ILE A 94 1.05 4.02 10.03
N LYS A 95 0.72 4.06 11.32
CA LYS A 95 0.33 2.90 12.10
C LYS A 95 -1.17 2.93 12.40
N ILE A 96 -1.86 1.84 12.12
CA ILE A 96 -3.29 1.67 12.31
C ILE A 96 -3.50 0.53 13.31
N LEU A 97 -4.24 0.78 14.36
CA LEU A 97 -4.77 -0.24 15.26
C LEU A 97 -6.05 -0.78 14.63
N ALA A 98 -6.01 -2.03 14.21
CA ALA A 98 -7.11 -2.62 13.46
C ALA A 98 -8.33 -2.91 14.35
N ASP A 99 -9.51 -2.69 13.81
CA ASP A 99 -10.76 -3.13 14.42
C ASP A 99 -10.87 -4.65 14.39
N LYS A 100 -11.56 -5.25 15.37
CA LYS A 100 -11.84 -6.69 15.39
C LYS A 100 -12.63 -7.15 14.18
N LYS A 101 -13.42 -6.27 13.60
CA LYS A 101 -14.20 -6.50 12.39
C LYS A 101 -13.85 -5.43 11.37
N VAL A 102 -13.23 -5.83 10.26
CA VAL A 102 -12.82 -4.90 9.20
C VAL A 102 -14.04 -4.33 8.49
N GLU A 103 -14.17 -3.02 8.48
CA GLU A 103 -15.13 -2.28 7.69
C GLU A 103 -14.47 -1.77 6.39
N HIS A 104 -15.15 -1.94 5.28
CA HIS A 104 -14.68 -1.49 3.97
C HIS A 104 -15.36 -0.21 3.52
N LEU A 105 -14.61 0.61 2.81
CA LEU A 105 -15.20 1.74 2.07
C LEU A 105 -16.07 1.17 0.93
N GLY A 106 -17.31 1.68 0.81
CA GLY A 106 -18.21 1.24 -0.25
C GLY A 106 -17.80 1.79 -1.61
N PHE A 107 -17.72 0.93 -2.61
CA PHE A 107 -17.50 1.31 -4.02
C PHE A 107 -18.66 0.86 -4.87
N LYS A 108 -18.85 1.55 -6.00
CA LYS A 108 -19.75 1.07 -7.06
C LYS A 108 -19.16 -0.21 -7.65
N LYS A 109 -19.94 -1.29 -7.65
CA LYS A 109 -19.54 -2.56 -8.23
C LYS A 109 -20.00 -2.65 -9.66
N TYR A 110 -19.14 -3.08 -10.55
CA TYR A 110 -19.42 -3.34 -11.95
C TYR A 110 -19.37 -4.83 -12.21
N SER A 111 -20.29 -5.35 -13.01
CA SER A 111 -20.15 -6.69 -13.58
C SER A 111 -19.10 -6.66 -14.70
N VAL A 112 -18.54 -7.83 -15.03
CA VAL A 112 -17.56 -7.94 -16.14
C VAL A 112 -18.11 -7.40 -17.45
N CYS A 113 -19.43 -7.56 -17.68
CA CYS A 113 -20.12 -7.05 -18.87
C CYS A 113 -20.26 -5.52 -18.86
N ASP A 114 -20.39 -4.91 -17.69
CA ASP A 114 -20.62 -3.46 -17.54
C ASP A 114 -19.31 -2.66 -17.65
N ILE A 115 -18.15 -3.29 -17.37
CA ILE A 115 -16.84 -2.63 -17.46
C ILE A 115 -16.56 -2.09 -18.87
N ASN A 116 -16.97 -2.81 -19.92
CA ASN A 116 -16.76 -2.39 -21.29
C ASN A 116 -17.61 -1.16 -21.69
N ASN A 117 -18.66 -0.88 -20.93
CA ASN A 117 -19.59 0.25 -21.16
C ASN A 117 -19.36 1.41 -20.19
N ALA A 118 -18.48 1.22 -19.17
CA ALA A 118 -18.15 2.26 -18.20
C ALA A 118 -17.15 3.26 -18.78
N SER A 119 -17.34 4.54 -18.49
CA SER A 119 -16.38 5.57 -18.88
C SER A 119 -15.15 5.53 -17.98
N ALA A 120 -13.98 5.98 -18.48
CA ALA A 120 -12.73 6.04 -17.70
C ALA A 120 -12.82 6.92 -16.45
N THR A 121 -13.83 7.79 -16.36
CA THR A 121 -14.08 8.64 -15.19
C THR A 121 -14.98 7.99 -14.15
N GLU A 122 -15.60 6.84 -14.46
CA GLU A 122 -16.47 6.11 -13.55
C GLU A 122 -15.78 4.92 -12.87
N ILE A 123 -14.61 4.54 -13.37
CA ILE A 123 -13.73 3.50 -12.85
C ILE A 123 -12.60 4.14 -12.07
#